data_13bc523f47a1518d514c5d514bfdeeb1
#
_entry.id   13bc523f47a1518d514c5d514bfdeeb1
#
_cell.length_a   1.000
_cell.length_b   1.000
_cell.length_c   1.000
_cell.angle_alpha   90.00
_cell.angle_beta   90.00
_cell.angle_gamma   90.00
#
_symmetry.space_group_name_H-M   'P 1'
#
loop_
_entity.id
_entity.type
_entity.pdbx_description
1 polymer ?
#
loop_
_entity_poly.entity_id
_entity_poly.type
_entity_poly.pdbx_seq_one_letter_code
_entity_poly.pdbx_strand_id
1 'polypeptide(L)'
;RQVSSAASDVYKRQITGIAKVIDGDTILINKKKIRLFGIDAPERDQKCQKIWLTISFFSFNKDYFCGEISTNRLKKKINNQFMSCKWKNKDRYKRFIAECFKGKTNINAWMVRYGYAVAYRKYSKKYVAHEDIAKKDKLGLWAGTFEMPWEYRKKN
;
A
#
# COMPACT_ATOMS: atom_id res chain seq x y z
N ARG A 1 -19.47 -37.24 1.18
CA ARG A 1 -19.53 -35.94 0.44
C ARG A 1 -18.12 -35.53 0.09
N GLN A 2 -17.75 -35.61 -1.19
CA GLN A 2 -16.49 -35.05 -1.68
C GLN A 2 -16.59 -33.54 -1.61
N VAL A 3 -15.73 -32.90 -0.81
CA VAL A 3 -15.52 -31.45 -0.85
C VAL A 3 -14.83 -31.16 -2.17
N SER A 4 -15.43 -30.32 -3.02
CA SER A 4 -14.89 -30.03 -4.35
C SER A 4 -13.46 -29.47 -4.23
N SER A 5 -12.56 -29.94 -5.08
CA SER A 5 -11.14 -29.52 -5.12
C SER A 5 -10.95 -28.00 -5.22
N ALA A 6 -11.90 -27.29 -5.83
CA ALA A 6 -11.91 -25.84 -5.94
C ALA A 6 -12.01 -25.11 -4.58
N ALA A 7 -12.79 -25.64 -3.62
CA ALA A 7 -12.89 -25.04 -2.29
C ALA A 7 -11.58 -25.22 -1.51
N SER A 8 -10.91 -26.37 -1.63
CA SER A 8 -9.64 -26.63 -0.96
C SER A 8 -8.48 -25.78 -1.53
N ASP A 9 -8.50 -25.44 -2.84
CA ASP A 9 -7.49 -24.59 -3.47
C ASP A 9 -7.61 -23.12 -3.05
N VAL A 10 -8.82 -22.63 -2.78
CA VAL A 10 -9.03 -21.27 -2.25
C VAL A 10 -8.45 -21.12 -0.84
N TYR A 11 -8.60 -22.13 0.02
CA TYR A 11 -8.00 -22.13 1.37
C TYR A 11 -6.46 -22.27 1.34
N LYS A 12 -5.90 -22.99 0.37
CA LYS A 12 -4.44 -23.18 0.23
C LYS A 12 -3.67 -21.90 -0.14
N ARG A 13 -4.36 -20.88 -0.67
CA ARG A 13 -3.77 -19.60 -1.10
C ARG A 13 -4.02 -18.46 -0.12
N GLN A 14 -4.26 -18.77 1.14
CA GLN A 14 -4.47 -17.78 2.18
C GLN A 14 -3.33 -17.81 3.21
N ILE A 15 -2.88 -16.63 3.63
CA ILE A 15 -1.92 -16.44 4.72
C ILE A 15 -2.60 -15.61 5.78
N THR A 16 -2.70 -16.15 6.99
CA THR A 16 -3.37 -15.49 8.12
C THR A 16 -2.43 -15.40 9.32
N GLY A 17 -2.60 -14.40 10.13
CA GLY A 17 -1.85 -14.22 11.36
C GLY A 17 -1.66 -12.74 11.74
N ILE A 18 -0.93 -12.51 12.82
CA ILE A 18 -0.57 -11.16 13.25
C ILE A 18 0.48 -10.60 12.28
N ALA A 19 0.20 -9.43 11.71
CA ALA A 19 1.07 -8.81 10.73
C ALA A 19 2.03 -7.78 11.35
N LYS A 20 3.28 -7.84 10.93
CA LYS A 20 4.30 -6.83 11.18
C LYS A 20 4.56 -6.05 9.89
N VAL A 21 4.54 -4.72 9.93
CA VAL A 21 4.79 -3.87 8.77
C VAL A 21 6.29 -3.72 8.55
N ILE A 22 6.74 -3.93 7.31
CA ILE A 22 8.12 -3.69 6.87
C ILE A 22 8.23 -2.29 6.27
N ASP A 23 7.39 -1.98 5.28
CA ASP A 23 7.27 -0.68 4.61
C ASP A 23 5.82 -0.40 4.19
N GLY A 24 5.60 0.66 3.41
CA GLY A 24 4.24 1.14 3.06
C GLY A 24 3.39 0.17 2.23
N ASP A 25 3.98 -0.90 1.69
CA ASP A 25 3.28 -1.89 0.88
C ASP A 25 3.77 -3.33 1.08
N THR A 26 4.56 -3.56 2.11
CA THR A 26 5.10 -4.88 2.45
C THR A 26 4.91 -5.20 3.93
N ILE A 27 4.31 -6.34 4.21
CA ILE A 27 4.08 -6.85 5.57
C ILE A 27 4.68 -8.24 5.75
N LEU A 28 4.84 -8.65 7.00
CA LEU A 28 5.34 -9.96 7.39
C LEU A 28 4.29 -10.67 8.24
N ILE A 29 3.88 -11.88 7.85
CA ILE A 29 3.01 -12.76 8.63
C ILE A 29 3.68 -14.14 8.72
N ASN A 30 3.92 -14.66 9.91
CA ASN A 30 4.53 -15.98 10.12
C ASN A 30 5.80 -16.18 9.28
N LYS A 31 6.74 -15.21 9.32
CA LYS A 31 8.01 -15.21 8.55
C LYS A 31 7.82 -15.15 7.01
N LYS A 32 6.60 -15.02 6.51
CA LYS A 32 6.31 -14.86 5.08
C LYS A 32 6.21 -13.38 4.73
N LYS A 33 7.04 -12.91 3.80
CA LYS A 33 6.95 -11.55 3.27
C LYS A 33 5.82 -11.46 2.26
N ILE A 34 4.94 -10.49 2.44
CA ILE A 34 3.75 -10.26 1.62
C ILE A 34 3.83 -8.85 1.04
N ARG A 35 3.82 -8.75 -0.27
CA ARG A 35 3.69 -7.51 -1.02
C ARG A 35 2.22 -7.25 -1.31
N LEU A 36 1.72 -6.10 -0.92
CA LEU A 36 0.33 -5.72 -1.17
C LEU A 36 0.08 -5.56 -2.68
N PHE A 37 -0.84 -6.35 -3.22
CA PHE A 37 -1.14 -6.41 -4.65
C PHE A 37 -1.75 -5.10 -5.17
N GLY A 38 -1.33 -4.69 -6.37
CA GLY A 38 -1.98 -3.61 -7.14
C GLY A 38 -1.75 -2.19 -6.60
N ILE A 39 -0.90 -2.05 -5.60
CA ILE A 39 -0.51 -0.75 -5.04
C ILE A 39 1.00 -0.57 -5.04
N ASP A 40 1.45 0.67 -4.94
CA ASP A 40 2.85 1.03 -4.80
C ASP A 40 2.98 2.18 -3.80
N ALA A 41 3.71 1.97 -2.72
CA ALA A 41 3.95 2.98 -1.72
C ALA A 41 5.30 3.66 -1.96
N PRO A 42 5.47 4.92 -1.54
CA PRO A 42 6.78 5.57 -1.56
C PRO A 42 7.82 4.75 -0.80
N GLU A 43 9.04 4.74 -1.32
CA GLU A 43 10.19 4.14 -0.62
C GLU A 43 10.39 4.83 0.73
N ARG A 44 10.90 4.11 1.71
CA ARG A 44 10.98 4.59 3.09
C ARG A 44 11.72 5.92 3.24
N ASP A 45 12.77 6.11 2.44
CA ASP A 45 13.61 7.32 2.39
C ASP A 45 13.13 8.35 1.37
N GLN A 46 12.05 8.05 0.62
CA GLN A 46 11.52 8.96 -0.38
C GLN A 46 10.94 10.22 0.26
N LYS A 47 11.35 11.36 -0.29
CA LYS A 47 10.84 12.68 0.07
C LYS A 47 9.78 13.14 -0.93
N CYS A 48 8.77 13.79 -0.41
CA CYS A 48 7.71 14.46 -1.15
C CYS A 48 7.60 15.90 -0.69
N GLN A 49 6.88 16.73 -1.45
CA GLN A 49 6.70 18.14 -1.13
C GLN A 49 5.24 18.45 -0.82
N LYS A 50 5.01 19.33 0.13
CA LYS A 50 3.69 19.90 0.42
C LYS A 50 3.80 21.40 0.60
N ILE A 51 2.70 22.10 0.30
CA ILE A 51 2.58 23.52 0.58
C ILE A 51 2.59 23.69 2.09
N TRP A 52 3.58 24.47 2.56
CA TRP A 52 3.73 24.75 4.00
C TRP A 52 3.19 26.12 4.38
N LEU A 53 3.40 27.11 3.49
CA LEU A 53 2.98 28.48 3.72
C LEU A 53 2.59 29.12 2.39
N THR A 54 1.52 29.90 2.40
CA THR A 54 1.12 30.75 1.27
C THR A 54 1.03 32.19 1.78
N ILE A 55 1.81 33.10 1.16
CA ILE A 55 1.78 34.54 1.44
C ILE A 55 1.43 35.24 0.13
N SER A 56 0.25 35.89 0.06
CA SER A 56 -0.25 36.52 -1.17
C SER A 56 -0.29 35.51 -2.33
N PHE A 57 0.49 35.73 -3.39
CA PHE A 57 0.59 34.84 -4.57
C PHE A 57 1.75 33.85 -4.51
N PHE A 58 2.52 33.83 -3.40
CA PHE A 58 3.69 32.97 -3.25
C PHE A 58 3.37 31.79 -2.34
N SER A 59 3.66 30.56 -2.82
CA SER A 59 3.56 29.34 -2.05
C SER A 59 4.94 28.77 -1.77
N PHE A 60 5.22 28.46 -0.53
CA PHE A 60 6.46 27.82 -0.09
C PHE A 60 6.23 26.34 0.16
N ASN A 61 7.01 25.51 -0.49
CA ASN A 61 6.94 24.06 -0.34
C ASN A 61 7.93 23.58 0.72
N LYS A 62 7.55 22.55 1.45
CA LYS A 62 8.40 21.88 2.43
C LYS A 62 8.51 20.40 2.09
N ASP A 63 9.75 19.90 2.12
CA ASP A 63 10.02 18.48 1.98
C ASP A 63 9.59 17.71 3.24
N TYR A 64 9.09 16.50 3.05
CA TYR A 64 8.77 15.58 4.13
C TYR A 64 9.00 14.12 3.68
N PHE A 65 9.31 13.23 4.62
CA PHE A 65 9.51 11.81 4.34
C PHE A 65 8.17 11.09 4.13
N CYS A 66 7.65 11.10 2.92
CA CYS A 66 6.36 10.51 2.60
C CYS A 66 6.35 8.97 2.71
N GLY A 67 7.48 8.32 2.41
CA GLY A 67 7.61 6.88 2.58
C GLY A 67 7.56 6.44 4.05
N GLU A 68 8.17 7.21 4.93
CA GLU A 68 8.07 6.97 6.37
C GLU A 68 6.64 7.17 6.89
N ILE A 69 5.96 8.22 6.41
CA ILE A 69 4.55 8.46 6.75
C ILE A 69 3.68 7.30 6.25
N SER A 70 3.84 6.86 5.01
CA SER A 70 3.11 5.71 4.45
C SER A 70 3.28 4.47 5.34
N THR A 71 4.52 4.13 5.67
CA THR A 71 4.85 3.01 6.55
C THR A 71 4.20 3.13 7.94
N ASN A 72 4.28 4.31 8.56
CA ASN A 72 3.71 4.55 9.88
C ASN A 72 2.17 4.51 9.88
N ARG A 73 1.54 5.00 8.81
CA ARG A 73 0.08 4.92 8.63
C ARG A 73 -0.39 3.48 8.49
N LEU A 74 0.34 2.66 7.72
CA LEU A 74 0.05 1.24 7.62
C LEU A 74 0.23 0.53 8.97
N LYS A 75 1.32 0.80 9.71
CA LYS A 75 1.54 0.28 11.06
C LYS A 75 0.37 0.61 11.99
N LYS A 76 -0.04 1.87 12.01
CA LYS A 76 -1.15 2.34 12.85
C LYS A 76 -2.48 1.70 12.45
N LYS A 77 -2.74 1.51 11.14
CA LYS A 77 -3.95 0.88 10.65
C LYS A 77 -4.02 -0.60 11.01
N ILE A 78 -2.94 -1.33 10.84
CA ILE A 78 -2.86 -2.76 11.19
C ILE A 78 -2.82 -2.95 12.71
N ASN A 79 -2.02 -2.16 13.42
CA ASN A 79 -1.90 -2.15 14.89
C ASN A 79 -1.63 -3.55 15.49
N ASN A 80 -0.69 -4.30 14.89
CA ASN A 80 -0.35 -5.66 15.31
C ASN A 80 -1.56 -6.61 15.46
N GLN A 81 -2.59 -6.40 14.66
CA GLN A 81 -3.79 -7.23 14.69
C GLN A 81 -3.75 -8.34 13.64
N PHE A 82 -4.67 -9.28 13.78
CA PHE A 82 -4.83 -10.40 12.88
C PHE A 82 -5.23 -9.94 11.48
N MET A 83 -4.52 -10.47 10.49
CA MET A 83 -4.72 -10.20 9.07
C MET A 83 -5.01 -11.49 8.32
N SER A 84 -5.77 -11.35 7.24
CA SER A 84 -6.05 -12.42 6.27
C SER A 84 -5.66 -11.94 4.88
N CYS A 85 -4.70 -12.61 4.26
CA CYS A 85 -4.16 -12.25 2.95
C CYS A 85 -4.41 -13.35 1.93
N LYS A 86 -5.10 -13.04 0.84
CA LYS A 86 -5.33 -13.94 -0.30
C LYS A 86 -4.25 -13.67 -1.35
N TRP A 87 -3.41 -14.65 -1.63
CA TRP A 87 -2.32 -14.50 -2.58
C TRP A 87 -2.55 -15.33 -3.86
N LYS A 88 -2.00 -14.88 -4.99
CA LYS A 88 -2.09 -15.58 -6.27
C LYS A 88 -0.76 -16.15 -6.72
N ASN A 89 0.31 -15.39 -6.59
CA ASN A 89 1.66 -15.73 -7.05
C ASN A 89 2.71 -15.11 -6.13
N LYS A 90 3.96 -15.41 -6.40
CA LYS A 90 5.12 -14.78 -5.79
C LYS A 90 5.85 -13.93 -6.82
N ASP A 91 6.51 -12.86 -6.36
CA ASP A 91 7.41 -12.09 -7.20
C ASP A 91 8.81 -12.73 -7.29
N ARG A 92 9.69 -12.09 -8.06
CA ARG A 92 11.09 -12.52 -8.22
C ARG A 92 11.89 -12.53 -6.91
N TYR A 93 11.44 -11.78 -5.91
CA TYR A 93 12.03 -11.74 -4.57
C TYR A 93 11.38 -12.73 -3.59
N LYS A 94 10.59 -13.66 -4.10
CA LYS A 94 9.84 -14.67 -3.32
C LYS A 94 8.81 -14.11 -2.34
N ARG A 95 8.42 -12.83 -2.49
CA ARG A 95 7.31 -12.25 -1.71
C ARG A 95 5.98 -12.75 -2.26
N PHE A 96 5.05 -13.04 -1.38
CA PHE A 96 3.67 -13.38 -1.76
C PHE A 96 2.93 -12.12 -2.20
N ILE A 97 2.42 -12.09 -3.41
CA ILE A 97 1.61 -10.98 -3.93
C ILE A 97 0.17 -11.22 -3.51
N ALA A 98 -0.34 -10.37 -2.61
CA ALA A 98 -1.62 -10.64 -1.97
C ALA A 98 -2.50 -9.40 -1.77
N GLU A 99 -3.79 -9.66 -1.69
CA GLU A 99 -4.80 -8.75 -1.19
C GLU A 99 -5.06 -9.07 0.28
N CYS A 100 -4.88 -8.09 1.15
CA CYS A 100 -4.89 -8.28 2.58
C CYS A 100 -6.04 -7.54 3.27
N PHE A 101 -6.64 -8.21 4.24
CA PHE A 101 -7.81 -7.73 4.98
C PHE A 101 -7.54 -7.73 6.48
N LYS A 102 -7.96 -6.65 7.13
CA LYS A 102 -8.15 -6.56 8.57
C LYS A 102 -9.65 -6.61 8.85
N GLY A 103 -10.15 -7.76 9.31
CA GLY A 103 -11.60 -7.98 9.32
C GLY A 103 -12.19 -7.83 7.92
N LYS A 104 -13.14 -6.92 7.75
CA LYS A 104 -13.76 -6.60 6.45
C LYS A 104 -13.02 -5.50 5.66
N THR A 105 -12.04 -4.85 6.25
CA THR A 105 -11.32 -3.74 5.60
C THR A 105 -10.24 -4.27 4.67
N ASN A 106 -10.36 -3.99 3.38
CA ASN A 106 -9.30 -4.20 2.40
C ASN A 106 -8.19 -3.17 2.64
N ILE A 107 -7.03 -3.61 3.11
CA ILE A 107 -5.90 -2.75 3.46
C ILE A 107 -5.24 -2.16 2.21
N ASN A 108 -5.18 -2.92 1.11
CA ASN A 108 -4.64 -2.42 -0.16
C ASN A 108 -5.47 -1.22 -0.65
N ALA A 109 -6.80 -1.37 -0.69
CA ALA A 109 -7.72 -0.29 -1.07
C ALA A 109 -7.63 0.89 -0.11
N TRP A 110 -7.51 0.64 1.19
CA TRP A 110 -7.41 1.67 2.21
C TRP A 110 -6.17 2.54 2.03
N MET A 111 -5.01 1.94 1.75
CA MET A 111 -3.77 2.67 1.51
C MET A 111 -3.89 3.63 0.32
N VAL A 112 -4.52 3.21 -0.77
CA VAL A 112 -4.73 4.04 -1.96
C VAL A 112 -5.81 5.10 -1.70
N ARG A 113 -6.93 4.72 -1.08
CA ARG A 113 -8.06 5.63 -0.80
C ARG A 113 -7.67 6.84 0.04
N TYR A 114 -6.72 6.67 0.95
CA TYR A 114 -6.21 7.76 1.81
C TYR A 114 -4.90 8.39 1.31
N GLY A 115 -4.44 8.01 0.12
CA GLY A 115 -3.26 8.61 -0.52
C GLY A 115 -1.93 8.23 0.15
N TYR A 116 -1.86 7.10 0.83
CA TYR A 116 -0.60 6.58 1.40
C TYR A 116 0.14 5.66 0.45
N ALA A 117 -0.51 5.22 -0.61
CA ALA A 117 0.05 4.51 -1.73
C ALA A 117 -0.67 4.94 -3.01
N VAL A 118 -0.10 4.65 -4.17
CA VAL A 118 -0.71 4.87 -5.48
C VAL A 118 -1.20 3.55 -6.07
N ALA A 119 -2.20 3.62 -6.96
CA ALA A 119 -2.63 2.46 -7.73
C ALA A 119 -1.54 2.09 -8.74
N TYR A 120 -1.04 0.85 -8.67
CA TYR A 120 0.00 0.38 -9.58
C TYR A 120 -0.60 -0.21 -10.85
N ARG A 121 -0.96 0.65 -11.79
CA ARG A 121 -1.69 0.33 -13.02
C ARG A 121 -1.02 -0.72 -13.91
N LYS A 122 0.31 -0.84 -13.84
CA LYS A 122 1.07 -1.88 -14.55
C LYS A 122 0.60 -3.29 -14.20
N TYR A 123 0.17 -3.50 -12.95
CA TYR A 123 -0.26 -4.82 -12.46
C TYR A 123 -1.76 -4.94 -12.28
N SER A 124 -2.46 -3.85 -11.99
CA SER A 124 -3.91 -3.88 -11.80
C SER A 124 -4.54 -2.50 -11.86
N LYS A 125 -5.75 -2.41 -12.40
CA LYS A 125 -6.60 -1.22 -12.37
C LYS A 125 -7.58 -1.22 -11.18
N LYS A 126 -7.55 -2.25 -10.34
CA LYS A 126 -8.53 -2.49 -9.27
C LYS A 126 -8.69 -1.30 -8.32
N TYR A 127 -7.62 -0.58 -8.03
CA TYR A 127 -7.62 0.51 -7.04
C TYR A 127 -7.63 1.91 -7.66
N VAL A 128 -7.78 2.04 -8.97
CA VAL A 128 -7.78 3.35 -9.66
C VAL A 128 -8.89 4.25 -9.16
N ALA A 129 -10.11 3.73 -8.96
CA ALA A 129 -11.23 4.51 -8.44
C ALA A 129 -10.95 5.05 -7.01
N HIS A 130 -10.26 4.28 -6.18
CA HIS A 130 -9.83 4.72 -4.84
C HIS A 130 -8.79 5.85 -4.93
N GLU A 131 -7.86 5.75 -5.88
CA GLU A 131 -6.87 6.81 -6.15
C GLU A 131 -7.53 8.10 -6.63
N ASP A 132 -8.52 8.00 -7.52
CA ASP A 132 -9.24 9.17 -8.04
C ASP A 132 -9.95 9.93 -6.92
N ILE A 133 -10.50 9.21 -5.94
CA ILE A 133 -11.09 9.84 -4.75
C ILE A 133 -9.99 10.52 -3.91
N ALA A 134 -8.86 9.87 -3.68
CA ALA A 134 -7.74 10.46 -2.93
C ALA A 134 -7.20 11.74 -3.60
N LYS A 135 -7.12 11.75 -4.94
CA LYS A 135 -6.74 12.93 -5.74
C LYS A 135 -7.75 14.07 -5.57
N LYS A 136 -9.05 13.77 -5.75
CA LYS A 136 -10.13 14.75 -5.61
C LYS A 136 -10.12 15.38 -4.23
N ASP A 137 -9.97 14.58 -3.20
CA ASP A 137 -9.98 15.01 -1.80
C ASP A 137 -8.61 15.54 -1.32
N LYS A 138 -7.59 15.55 -2.19
CA LYS A 138 -6.19 15.97 -1.90
C LYS A 138 -5.63 15.31 -0.65
N LEU A 139 -5.78 13.98 -0.55
CA LEU A 139 -5.35 13.20 0.62
C LEU A 139 -3.93 12.66 0.47
N GLY A 140 -3.21 12.60 1.60
CA GLY A 140 -1.89 12.00 1.68
C GLY A 140 -0.91 12.59 0.66
N LEU A 141 -0.35 11.76 -0.21
CA LEU A 141 0.55 12.17 -1.31
C LEU A 141 -0.05 13.24 -2.22
N TRP A 142 -1.37 13.17 -2.45
CA TRP A 142 -2.09 14.06 -3.37
C TRP A 142 -2.37 15.46 -2.78
N ALA A 143 -2.01 15.70 -1.51
CA ALA A 143 -2.02 17.04 -0.91
C ALA A 143 -0.83 17.92 -1.34
N GLY A 144 0.12 17.35 -2.06
CA GLY A 144 1.32 18.04 -2.54
C GLY A 144 1.84 17.45 -3.84
N THR A 145 3.14 17.53 -4.04
CA THR A 145 3.82 16.96 -5.22
C THR A 145 4.78 15.86 -4.80
N PHE A 146 4.87 14.84 -5.62
CA PHE A 146 5.75 13.70 -5.37
C PHE A 146 6.12 13.02 -6.68
N GLU A 147 7.23 12.31 -6.66
CA GLU A 147 7.62 11.40 -7.73
C GLU A 147 6.93 10.05 -7.51
N MET A 148 6.46 9.41 -8.59
CA MET A 148 5.87 8.08 -8.48
C MET A 148 6.88 7.09 -7.90
N PRO A 149 6.47 6.20 -6.98
CA PRO A 149 7.42 5.31 -6.29
C PRO A 149 8.26 4.46 -7.25
N TRP A 150 7.69 3.98 -8.35
CA TRP A 150 8.42 3.22 -9.37
C TRP A 150 9.43 4.06 -10.16
N GLU A 151 9.21 5.36 -10.33
CA GLU A 151 10.18 6.26 -10.97
C GLU A 151 11.32 6.59 -10.01
N TYR A 152 11.00 6.83 -8.74
CA TYR A 152 12.00 7.04 -7.69
C TYR A 152 12.99 5.85 -7.60
N ARG A 153 12.46 4.60 -7.60
CA ARG A 153 13.30 3.39 -7.60
C ARG A 153 14.19 3.21 -8.81
N LYS A 154 13.86 3.78 -9.97
CA LYS A 154 14.71 3.70 -11.17
C LYS A 154 15.94 4.60 -11.08
N LYS A 155 15.87 5.66 -10.29
CA LYS A 155 16.93 6.66 -10.15
C LYS A 155 17.89 6.36 -9.01
N ASN A 156 17.44 5.57 -8.05
CA ASN A 156 18.17 5.17 -6.86
C ASN A 156 18.26 3.64 -6.79
#